data_b79b02712f2b75536493070f8ce4cd3d
#
_entry.id   b79b02712f2b75536493070f8ce4cd3d
#
_cell.length_a   1.000
_cell.length_b   1.000
_cell.length_c   1.000
_cell.angle_alpha   90.00
_cell.angle_beta   90.00
_cell.angle_gamma   90.00
#
_symmetry.space_group_name_H-M   'P 1'
#
loop_
_entity.id
_entity.type
_entity.pdbx_description
1 polymer ?
#
loop_
_entity_poly.entity_id
_entity_poly.type
_entity_poly.pdbx_seq_one_letter_code
_entity_poly.pdbx_strand_id
1 'polypeptide(L)'
;MFHQRLGCSSISFRHQDLATALHTISGLGFEEIDLGALPGVCDHVPYVLDAEAVEAVAAVVRESGLRVRSVNGDVGDLNTTLDADARLERERHLEMLLSLAAKTGAKALVLPCGATDHEPVGSLEGDIETVGAQLIHASERAKEFGVELWTESLHYFRLCWNTERAQLLADQLTGSNVGIVMDFSHIVASGGNPVDFVERFGDRITHVHLRDAVPATETGPGNINLSIGNGQADFAAGLSALRDIGYTGHFSLELETRDVTHDERPAATAKAGIFITDLIQYPLHTIQGAS
;
A
#
# COMPACT_ATOMS: atom_id res chain seq x y z
N MET A 1 -10.23 -14.18 16.03
CA MET A 1 -10.64 -12.82 15.59
C MET A 1 -9.37 -12.02 15.41
N PHE A 2 -9.20 -11.37 14.28
CA PHE A 2 -8.00 -10.56 14.03
C PHE A 2 -8.05 -9.25 14.82
N HIS A 3 -6.89 -8.57 14.93
CA HIS A 3 -6.83 -7.27 15.57
C HIS A 3 -7.65 -6.24 14.78
N GLN A 4 -8.43 -5.38 15.45
CA GLN A 4 -9.36 -4.42 14.82
C GLN A 4 -8.71 -3.42 13.85
N ARG A 5 -7.38 -3.18 13.98
CA ARG A 5 -6.59 -2.33 13.08
C ARG A 5 -5.90 -3.12 11.97
N LEU A 6 -6.16 -4.43 11.84
CA LEU A 6 -5.58 -5.26 10.80
C LEU A 6 -6.63 -5.56 9.72
N GLY A 7 -6.42 -5.04 8.53
CA GLY A 7 -7.17 -5.33 7.32
C GLY A 7 -6.44 -6.31 6.40
N CYS A 8 -7.06 -6.57 5.25
CA CYS A 8 -6.47 -7.37 4.19
C CYS A 8 -6.71 -6.68 2.84
N SER A 9 -5.65 -6.40 2.10
CA SER A 9 -5.78 -5.83 0.75
C SER A 9 -6.46 -6.83 -0.19
N SER A 10 -7.39 -6.35 -1.01
CA SER A 10 -8.08 -7.16 -2.01
C SER A 10 -7.11 -7.77 -3.03
N ILE A 11 -5.93 -7.15 -3.24
CA ILE A 11 -4.86 -7.68 -4.08
C ILE A 11 -4.40 -9.08 -3.66
N SER A 12 -4.55 -9.43 -2.37
CA SER A 12 -4.25 -10.77 -1.86
C SER A 12 -5.07 -11.86 -2.57
N PHE A 13 -6.22 -11.50 -3.13
CA PHE A 13 -7.13 -12.39 -3.86
C PHE A 13 -7.40 -11.91 -5.30
N ARG A 14 -6.44 -11.23 -5.92
CA ARG A 14 -6.55 -10.66 -7.28
C ARG A 14 -6.86 -11.67 -8.40
N HIS A 15 -6.71 -12.97 -8.13
CA HIS A 15 -7.07 -14.05 -9.04
C HIS A 15 -8.57 -14.37 -9.04
N GLN A 16 -9.33 -13.79 -8.13
CA GLN A 16 -10.80 -13.86 -8.03
C GLN A 16 -11.40 -12.57 -8.58
N ASP A 17 -12.68 -12.58 -8.95
CA ASP A 17 -13.42 -11.34 -9.15
C ASP A 17 -13.63 -10.59 -7.83
N LEU A 18 -13.94 -9.29 -7.90
CA LEU A 18 -14.06 -8.45 -6.71
C LEU A 18 -15.04 -9.02 -5.67
N ALA A 19 -16.24 -9.42 -6.08
CA ALA A 19 -17.27 -9.90 -5.14
C ALA A 19 -16.81 -11.17 -4.40
N THR A 20 -16.19 -12.10 -5.13
CA THR A 20 -15.63 -13.33 -4.58
C THR A 20 -14.44 -13.04 -3.65
N ALA A 21 -13.55 -12.12 -4.02
CA ALA A 21 -12.42 -11.71 -3.19
C ALA A 21 -12.88 -11.11 -1.86
N LEU A 22 -13.86 -10.19 -1.90
CA LEU A 22 -14.41 -9.57 -0.70
C LEU A 22 -15.14 -10.59 0.19
N HIS A 23 -15.89 -11.51 -0.41
CA HIS A 23 -16.51 -12.61 0.33
C HIS A 23 -15.47 -13.50 1.02
N THR A 24 -14.38 -13.82 0.33
CA THR A 24 -13.27 -14.61 0.89
C THR A 24 -12.64 -13.87 2.08
N ILE A 25 -12.31 -12.58 1.93
CA ILE A 25 -11.71 -11.75 2.99
C ILE A 25 -12.63 -11.67 4.22
N SER A 26 -13.92 -11.38 4.00
CA SER A 26 -14.92 -11.35 5.07
C SER A 26 -15.08 -12.72 5.75
N GLY A 27 -15.11 -13.80 4.97
CA GLY A 27 -15.18 -15.17 5.47
C GLY A 27 -13.98 -15.59 6.32
N LEU A 28 -12.81 -15.01 6.10
CA LEU A 28 -11.63 -15.18 6.95
C LEU A 28 -11.72 -14.42 8.28
N GLY A 29 -12.66 -13.46 8.40
CA GLY A 29 -12.89 -12.67 9.60
C GLY A 29 -12.19 -11.32 9.64
N PHE A 30 -11.73 -10.80 8.50
CA PHE A 30 -11.33 -9.40 8.38
C PHE A 30 -12.57 -8.50 8.26
N GLU A 31 -12.48 -7.29 8.78
CA GLU A 31 -13.56 -6.28 8.74
C GLU A 31 -13.20 -5.08 7.88
N GLU A 32 -11.93 -4.98 7.44
CA GLU A 32 -11.41 -3.83 6.72
C GLU A 32 -10.52 -4.28 5.56
N ILE A 33 -10.58 -3.53 4.46
CA ILE A 33 -9.75 -3.80 3.26
C ILE A 33 -9.02 -2.56 2.77
N ASP A 34 -7.93 -2.79 2.03
CA ASP A 34 -7.46 -1.88 0.99
C ASP A 34 -7.97 -2.40 -0.36
N LEU A 35 -8.63 -1.53 -1.11
CA LEU A 35 -9.19 -1.87 -2.41
C LEU A 35 -8.14 -1.65 -3.51
N GLY A 36 -7.72 -2.71 -4.17
CA GLY A 36 -6.78 -2.65 -5.29
C GLY A 36 -7.45 -2.12 -6.56
N ALA A 37 -6.89 -1.05 -7.11
CA ALA A 37 -7.27 -0.40 -8.36
C ALA A 37 -6.00 -0.21 -9.23
N LEU A 38 -5.28 -1.31 -9.46
CA LEU A 38 -3.95 -1.35 -10.08
C LEU A 38 -4.03 -2.10 -11.42
N PRO A 39 -4.17 -1.39 -12.55
CA PRO A 39 -4.33 -2.00 -13.87
C PRO A 39 -3.23 -3.01 -14.19
N GLY A 40 -3.62 -4.23 -14.60
CA GLY A 40 -2.71 -5.32 -14.93
C GLY A 40 -2.06 -6.01 -13.72
N VAL A 41 -2.29 -5.50 -12.51
CA VAL A 41 -1.85 -6.12 -11.25
C VAL A 41 -3.05 -6.63 -10.47
N CYS A 42 -4.04 -5.79 -10.25
CA CYS A 42 -5.28 -6.13 -9.57
C CYS A 42 -6.45 -5.44 -10.29
N ASP A 43 -7.18 -6.19 -11.11
CA ASP A 43 -8.27 -5.70 -11.94
C ASP A 43 -9.63 -5.72 -11.21
N HIS A 44 -9.65 -5.56 -9.89
CA HIS A 44 -10.88 -5.44 -9.10
C HIS A 44 -11.64 -4.16 -9.39
N VAL A 45 -10.93 -3.12 -9.83
CA VAL A 45 -11.48 -1.89 -10.35
C VAL A 45 -11.15 -1.82 -11.84
N PRO A 46 -12.13 -1.58 -12.74
CA PRO A 46 -11.88 -1.50 -14.16
C PRO A 46 -10.84 -0.44 -14.52
N TYR A 47 -10.00 -0.74 -15.52
CA TYR A 47 -9.01 0.22 -16.02
C TYR A 47 -9.67 1.50 -16.56
N VAL A 48 -10.72 1.36 -17.37
CA VAL A 48 -11.53 2.50 -17.80
C VAL A 48 -12.58 2.75 -16.72
N LEU A 49 -12.28 3.73 -15.87
CA LEU A 49 -13.12 4.10 -14.74
C LEU A 49 -13.94 5.33 -15.10
N ASP A 50 -15.25 5.15 -15.24
CA ASP A 50 -16.23 6.21 -15.39
C ASP A 50 -17.22 6.22 -14.22
N ALA A 51 -18.18 7.11 -14.22
CA ALA A 51 -19.14 7.25 -13.12
C ALA A 51 -20.02 5.99 -12.92
N GLU A 52 -20.33 5.24 -13.97
CA GLU A 52 -21.11 4.01 -13.91
C GLU A 52 -20.27 2.88 -13.27
N ALA A 53 -19.02 2.73 -13.71
CA ALA A 53 -18.08 1.77 -13.14
C ALA A 53 -17.79 2.08 -11.64
N VAL A 54 -17.63 3.35 -11.28
CA VAL A 54 -17.47 3.78 -9.88
C VAL A 54 -18.66 3.34 -9.02
N GLU A 55 -19.89 3.56 -9.49
CA GLU A 55 -21.09 3.13 -8.77
C GLU A 55 -21.19 1.61 -8.66
N ALA A 56 -20.87 0.89 -9.74
CA ALA A 56 -20.88 -0.57 -9.74
C ALA A 56 -19.90 -1.16 -8.71
N VAL A 57 -18.66 -0.68 -8.69
CA VAL A 57 -17.65 -1.11 -7.71
C VAL A 57 -18.08 -0.75 -6.29
N ALA A 58 -18.55 0.48 -6.07
CA ALA A 58 -19.00 0.92 -4.76
C ALA A 58 -20.21 0.10 -4.25
N ALA A 59 -21.09 -0.35 -5.14
CA ALA A 59 -22.21 -1.23 -4.79
C ALA A 59 -21.70 -2.61 -4.28
N VAL A 60 -20.76 -3.24 -5.01
CA VAL A 60 -20.17 -4.53 -4.60
C VAL A 60 -19.48 -4.41 -3.25
N VAL A 61 -18.69 -3.35 -3.05
CA VAL A 61 -18.03 -3.08 -1.76
C VAL A 61 -19.06 -2.94 -0.64
N ARG A 62 -20.10 -2.15 -0.84
CA ARG A 62 -21.17 -1.94 0.17
C ARG A 62 -21.89 -3.25 0.52
N GLU A 63 -22.18 -4.08 -0.47
CA GLU A 63 -22.83 -5.39 -0.26
C GLU A 63 -21.96 -6.36 0.54
N SER A 64 -20.64 -6.24 0.46
CA SER A 64 -19.72 -7.08 1.24
C SER A 64 -19.75 -6.81 2.74
N GLY A 65 -20.18 -5.61 3.16
CA GLY A 65 -20.15 -5.14 4.55
C GLY A 65 -18.75 -4.81 5.08
N LEU A 66 -17.71 -4.92 4.27
CA LEU A 66 -16.34 -4.56 4.65
C LEU A 66 -16.14 -3.04 4.59
N ARG A 67 -15.36 -2.52 5.54
CA ARG A 67 -14.90 -1.12 5.50
C ARG A 67 -13.71 -0.99 4.56
N VAL A 68 -13.66 0.09 3.78
CA VAL A 68 -12.49 0.40 2.95
C VAL A 68 -11.58 1.36 3.70
N ARG A 69 -10.33 0.96 3.92
CA ARG A 69 -9.31 1.82 4.52
C ARG A 69 -8.69 2.73 3.49
N SER A 70 -8.27 2.17 2.36
CA SER A 70 -7.72 2.91 1.24
C SER A 70 -8.15 2.33 -0.09
N VAL A 71 -8.09 3.16 -1.14
CA VAL A 71 -8.04 2.71 -2.53
C VAL A 71 -6.58 2.79 -2.96
N ASN A 72 -5.99 1.66 -3.34
CA ASN A 72 -4.62 1.60 -3.83
C ASN A 72 -4.67 1.69 -5.36
N GLY A 73 -4.36 2.87 -5.92
CA GLY A 73 -4.56 3.21 -7.31
C GLY A 73 -3.29 3.58 -8.05
N ASP A 74 -3.37 3.65 -9.36
CA ASP A 74 -2.30 4.08 -10.24
C ASP A 74 -2.84 5.05 -11.29
N VAL A 75 -2.19 6.20 -11.45
CA VAL A 75 -2.52 7.23 -12.44
C VAL A 75 -1.43 7.37 -13.51
N GLY A 76 -0.59 6.35 -13.64
CA GLY A 76 0.58 6.31 -14.51
C GLY A 76 1.82 6.97 -13.90
N ASP A 77 2.90 6.96 -14.66
CA ASP A 77 4.22 7.41 -14.21
C ASP A 77 4.26 8.90 -13.89
N LEU A 78 4.37 9.23 -12.61
CA LEU A 78 4.27 10.61 -12.12
C LEU A 78 5.44 11.51 -12.52
N ASN A 79 6.60 10.95 -12.88
CA ASN A 79 7.77 11.69 -13.35
C ASN A 79 7.85 11.80 -14.89
N THR A 80 6.84 11.33 -15.61
CA THR A 80 6.82 11.42 -17.08
C THR A 80 6.17 12.72 -17.53
N THR A 81 6.81 13.41 -18.50
CA THR A 81 6.21 14.57 -19.15
C THR A 81 5.10 14.12 -20.09
N LEU A 82 3.90 14.62 -19.87
CA LEU A 82 2.71 14.34 -20.67
C LEU A 82 2.36 15.52 -21.59
N ASP A 83 1.81 15.24 -22.77
CA ASP A 83 1.13 16.24 -23.58
C ASP A 83 -0.22 16.67 -22.94
N ALA A 84 -0.92 17.60 -23.58
CA ALA A 84 -2.15 18.17 -23.02
C ALA A 84 -3.28 17.14 -22.88
N ASP A 85 -3.43 16.25 -23.85
CA ASP A 85 -4.50 15.25 -23.88
C ASP A 85 -4.25 14.16 -22.81
N ALA A 86 -3.03 13.67 -22.73
CA ALA A 86 -2.64 12.69 -21.71
C ALA A 86 -2.73 13.25 -20.27
N ARG A 87 -2.43 14.55 -20.08
CA ARG A 87 -2.65 15.22 -18.80
C ARG A 87 -4.13 15.27 -18.43
N LEU A 88 -5.00 15.63 -19.37
CA LEU A 88 -6.44 15.68 -19.14
C LEU A 88 -7.00 14.29 -18.80
N GLU A 89 -6.50 13.25 -19.46
CA GLU A 89 -6.90 11.87 -19.18
C GLU A 89 -6.45 11.41 -17.78
N ARG A 90 -5.20 11.73 -17.38
CA ARG A 90 -4.71 11.48 -16.01
C ARG A 90 -5.57 12.18 -14.96
N GLU A 91 -5.90 13.47 -15.15
CA GLU A 91 -6.77 14.22 -14.25
C GLU A 91 -8.16 13.58 -14.13
N ARG A 92 -8.77 13.16 -15.23
CA ARG A 92 -10.05 12.47 -15.21
C ARG A 92 -9.98 11.15 -14.46
N HIS A 93 -8.91 10.38 -14.66
CA HIS A 93 -8.73 9.10 -13.97
C HIS A 93 -8.51 9.32 -12.47
N LEU A 94 -7.69 10.30 -12.09
CA LEU A 94 -7.51 10.71 -10.69
C LEU A 94 -8.85 11.09 -10.05
N GLU A 95 -9.66 11.90 -10.73
CA GLU A 95 -11.00 12.29 -10.25
C GLU A 95 -11.92 11.08 -10.05
N MET A 96 -11.90 10.10 -10.94
CA MET A 96 -12.70 8.88 -10.80
C MET A 96 -12.21 8.01 -9.63
N LEU A 97 -10.91 7.88 -9.41
CA LEU A 97 -10.35 7.17 -8.25
C LEU A 97 -10.72 7.88 -6.94
N LEU A 98 -10.66 9.20 -6.89
CA LEU A 98 -11.09 9.98 -5.72
C LEU A 98 -12.61 9.86 -5.46
N SER A 99 -13.41 9.87 -6.53
CA SER A 99 -14.85 9.62 -6.45
C SER A 99 -15.14 8.21 -5.90
N LEU A 100 -14.40 7.19 -6.36
CA LEU A 100 -14.51 5.83 -5.84
C LEU A 100 -14.14 5.76 -4.36
N ALA A 101 -13.03 6.38 -3.97
CA ALA A 101 -12.61 6.45 -2.58
C ALA A 101 -13.67 7.10 -1.69
N ALA A 102 -14.23 8.24 -2.11
CA ALA A 102 -15.29 8.92 -1.38
C ALA A 102 -16.57 8.06 -1.27
N LYS A 103 -17.00 7.40 -2.37
CA LYS A 103 -18.23 6.60 -2.40
C LYS A 103 -18.13 5.30 -1.61
N THR A 104 -16.94 4.73 -1.49
CA THR A 104 -16.68 3.54 -0.67
C THR A 104 -16.39 3.89 0.79
N GLY A 105 -16.30 5.18 1.13
CA GLY A 105 -15.95 5.66 2.47
C GLY A 105 -14.49 5.42 2.84
N ALA A 106 -13.62 5.25 1.85
CA ALA A 106 -12.18 5.10 2.07
C ALA A 106 -11.59 6.33 2.73
N LYS A 107 -10.63 6.11 3.63
CA LYS A 107 -9.89 7.20 4.28
C LYS A 107 -8.97 7.90 3.30
N ALA A 108 -8.37 7.16 2.38
CA ALA A 108 -7.37 7.68 1.46
C ALA A 108 -7.38 7.02 0.09
N LEU A 109 -6.84 7.76 -0.89
CA LEU A 109 -6.28 7.22 -2.12
C LEU A 109 -4.77 7.07 -1.91
N VAL A 110 -4.22 5.90 -2.24
CA VAL A 110 -2.77 5.64 -2.26
C VAL A 110 -2.30 5.72 -3.70
N LEU A 111 -1.26 6.51 -3.96
CA LEU A 111 -0.60 6.61 -5.26
C LEU A 111 0.87 6.19 -5.15
N PRO A 112 1.45 5.67 -6.24
CA PRO A 112 2.86 5.25 -6.25
C PRO A 112 3.82 6.44 -6.27
N CYS A 113 5.09 6.16 -5.95
CA CYS A 113 6.17 7.13 -5.82
C CYS A 113 7.00 7.31 -7.11
N GLY A 114 6.37 7.31 -8.27
CA GLY A 114 7.02 7.49 -9.58
C GLY A 114 6.85 6.32 -10.53
N ALA A 115 7.58 6.35 -11.66
CA ALA A 115 7.54 5.34 -12.71
C ALA A 115 7.98 3.95 -12.23
N THR A 116 7.55 2.92 -12.97
CA THR A 116 7.97 1.52 -12.76
C THR A 116 9.38 1.25 -13.29
N ASP A 117 10.31 2.17 -13.04
CA ASP A 117 11.71 2.06 -13.41
C ASP A 117 12.57 2.74 -12.33
N HIS A 118 13.76 2.19 -12.09
CA HIS A 118 14.75 2.81 -11.21
C HIS A 118 15.51 3.95 -11.89
N GLU A 119 15.62 3.90 -13.23
CA GLU A 119 16.32 4.94 -13.97
C GLU A 119 15.41 6.17 -14.14
N PRO A 120 15.90 7.36 -13.81
CA PRO A 120 15.15 8.59 -14.04
C PRO A 120 15.01 8.88 -15.53
N VAL A 121 13.91 9.53 -15.90
CA VAL A 121 13.67 9.98 -17.28
C VAL A 121 14.60 11.13 -17.65
N GLY A 122 14.84 12.02 -16.68
CA GLY A 122 15.74 13.14 -16.82
C GLY A 122 16.90 13.09 -15.81
N SER A 123 16.87 13.94 -14.83
CA SER A 123 17.74 13.84 -13.65
C SER A 123 16.95 13.32 -12.46
N LEU A 124 17.62 12.64 -11.54
CA LEU A 124 16.94 12.10 -10.35
C LEU A 124 16.25 13.22 -9.55
N GLU A 125 16.92 14.32 -9.35
CA GLU A 125 16.39 15.48 -8.62
C GLU A 125 15.16 16.07 -9.30
N GLY A 126 15.22 16.26 -10.63
CA GLY A 126 14.10 16.80 -11.42
C GLY A 126 12.90 15.86 -11.48
N ASP A 127 13.15 14.55 -11.57
CA ASP A 127 12.09 13.55 -11.54
C ASP A 127 11.42 13.47 -10.15
N ILE A 128 12.19 13.51 -9.07
CA ILE A 128 11.66 13.55 -7.69
C ILE A 128 10.85 14.84 -7.45
N GLU A 129 11.33 15.99 -7.91
CA GLU A 129 10.58 17.26 -7.85
C GLU A 129 9.23 17.14 -8.58
N THR A 130 9.25 16.54 -9.77
CA THR A 130 8.05 16.31 -10.56
C THR A 130 7.06 15.37 -9.85
N VAL A 131 7.52 14.24 -9.31
CA VAL A 131 6.68 13.32 -8.52
C VAL A 131 6.09 14.05 -7.32
N GLY A 132 6.90 14.80 -6.57
CA GLY A 132 6.44 15.58 -5.42
C GLY A 132 5.33 16.57 -5.79
N ALA A 133 5.52 17.32 -6.88
CA ALA A 133 4.52 18.27 -7.37
C ALA A 133 3.20 17.58 -7.76
N GLN A 134 3.26 16.43 -8.44
CA GLN A 134 2.06 15.66 -8.82
C GLN A 134 1.32 15.10 -7.59
N LEU A 135 2.04 14.59 -6.58
CA LEU A 135 1.43 14.10 -5.34
C LEU A 135 0.80 15.24 -4.53
N ILE A 136 1.44 16.40 -4.45
CA ILE A 136 0.86 17.58 -3.80
C ILE A 136 -0.43 18.01 -4.52
N HIS A 137 -0.39 18.10 -5.85
CA HIS A 137 -1.57 18.41 -6.67
C HIS A 137 -2.70 17.40 -6.40
N ALA A 138 -2.42 16.10 -6.44
CA ALA A 138 -3.40 15.04 -6.15
C ALA A 138 -3.95 15.16 -4.71
N SER A 139 -3.13 15.58 -3.72
CA SER A 139 -3.58 15.81 -2.34
C SER A 139 -4.55 16.99 -2.23
N GLU A 140 -4.34 18.04 -3.02
CA GLU A 140 -5.27 19.17 -3.07
C GLU A 140 -6.61 18.77 -3.68
N ARG A 141 -6.57 17.98 -4.76
CA ARG A 141 -7.79 17.40 -5.35
C ARG A 141 -8.52 16.47 -4.39
N ALA A 142 -7.78 15.61 -3.66
CA ALA A 142 -8.35 14.66 -2.70
C ALA A 142 -9.18 15.37 -1.60
N LYS A 143 -8.75 16.55 -1.14
CA LYS A 143 -9.49 17.36 -0.15
C LYS A 143 -10.91 17.71 -0.62
N GLU A 144 -11.11 17.95 -1.91
CA GLU A 144 -12.42 18.27 -2.48
C GLU A 144 -13.42 17.12 -2.35
N PHE A 145 -12.89 15.89 -2.29
CA PHE A 145 -13.67 14.66 -2.09
C PHE A 145 -13.75 14.21 -0.62
N GLY A 146 -13.12 14.93 0.31
CA GLY A 146 -13.04 14.54 1.71
C GLY A 146 -12.13 13.32 1.96
N VAL A 147 -11.20 13.05 1.07
CA VAL A 147 -10.27 11.90 1.07
C VAL A 147 -8.86 12.40 1.33
N GLU A 148 -8.05 11.63 2.05
CA GLU A 148 -6.61 11.89 2.17
C GLU A 148 -5.85 11.34 0.95
N LEU A 149 -4.65 11.86 0.70
CA LEU A 149 -3.72 11.26 -0.24
C LEU A 149 -2.53 10.69 0.51
N TRP A 150 -2.22 9.43 0.22
CA TRP A 150 -1.02 8.76 0.70
C TRP A 150 -0.18 8.32 -0.50
N THR A 151 1.13 8.16 -0.29
CA THR A 151 2.03 7.59 -1.28
C THR A 151 2.79 6.42 -0.69
N GLU A 152 2.89 5.33 -1.44
CA GLU A 152 3.72 4.21 -1.08
C GLU A 152 5.17 4.53 -1.48
N SER A 153 5.90 5.04 -0.53
CA SER A 153 7.30 5.43 -0.67
C SER A 153 8.08 4.93 0.55
N LEU A 154 8.98 4.01 0.40
CA LEU A 154 9.62 3.49 -0.87
C LEU A 154 8.81 2.35 -1.49
N HIS A 155 8.97 2.16 -2.80
CA HIS A 155 8.43 1.03 -3.53
C HIS A 155 9.50 0.41 -4.44
N TYR A 156 9.91 -0.85 -4.18
CA TYR A 156 11.08 -1.51 -4.75
C TYR A 156 11.14 -1.52 -6.29
N PHE A 157 10.01 -1.50 -6.98
CA PHE A 157 9.94 -1.49 -8.45
C PHE A 157 9.74 -0.10 -9.06
N ARG A 158 9.81 0.96 -8.27
CA ARG A 158 9.50 2.32 -8.71
C ARG A 158 10.72 3.24 -8.62
N LEU A 159 10.60 4.45 -9.12
CA LEU A 159 11.66 5.47 -9.06
C LEU A 159 12.23 5.62 -7.64
N CYS A 160 11.37 5.72 -6.62
CA CYS A 160 11.78 5.79 -5.23
C CYS A 160 11.92 4.38 -4.62
N TRP A 161 12.84 3.58 -5.14
CA TRP A 161 12.98 2.18 -4.80
C TRP A 161 13.79 1.89 -3.51
N ASN A 162 14.47 2.88 -2.95
CA ASN A 162 15.28 2.74 -1.74
C ASN A 162 15.07 3.91 -0.76
N THR A 163 15.62 3.78 0.44
CA THR A 163 15.45 4.74 1.53
C THR A 163 15.99 6.14 1.19
N GLU A 164 17.08 6.24 0.43
CA GLU A 164 17.68 7.51 0.03
C GLU A 164 16.74 8.28 -0.90
N ARG A 165 16.16 7.61 -1.90
CA ARG A 165 15.21 8.24 -2.83
C ARG A 165 13.86 8.53 -2.16
N ALA A 166 13.42 7.67 -1.23
CA ALA A 166 12.26 7.95 -0.40
C ALA A 166 12.46 9.21 0.45
N GLN A 167 13.68 9.45 0.96
CA GLN A 167 14.00 10.66 1.68
C GLN A 167 13.93 11.90 0.79
N LEU A 168 14.51 11.84 -0.42
CA LEU A 168 14.42 12.93 -1.39
C LEU A 168 12.96 13.30 -1.69
N LEU A 169 12.09 12.30 -1.88
CA LEU A 169 10.66 12.57 -2.08
C LEU A 169 10.00 13.12 -0.81
N ALA A 170 10.31 12.59 0.37
CA ALA A 170 9.78 13.09 1.63
C ALA A 170 10.14 14.56 1.86
N ASP A 171 11.34 14.97 1.46
CA ASP A 171 11.79 16.38 1.54
C ASP A 171 10.95 17.28 0.62
N GLN A 172 10.65 16.84 -0.61
CA GLN A 172 9.76 17.56 -1.54
C GLN A 172 8.33 17.69 -1.00
N LEU A 173 7.88 16.68 -0.25
CA LEU A 173 6.54 16.67 0.34
C LEU A 173 6.44 17.41 1.68
N THR A 174 7.52 18.06 2.15
CA THR A 174 7.53 18.82 3.41
C THR A 174 6.48 19.94 3.38
N GLY A 175 5.65 20.02 4.43
CA GLY A 175 4.56 20.99 4.53
C GLY A 175 3.28 20.61 3.77
N SER A 176 3.30 19.51 3.02
CA SER A 176 2.08 18.94 2.41
C SER A 176 1.33 18.03 3.39
N ASN A 177 0.11 17.61 3.00
CA ASN A 177 -0.68 16.62 3.74
C ASN A 177 -0.57 15.20 3.13
N VAL A 178 0.42 14.94 2.29
CA VAL A 178 0.65 13.62 1.71
C VAL A 178 1.23 12.71 2.78
N GLY A 179 0.50 11.64 3.13
CA GLY A 179 0.96 10.62 4.07
C GLY A 179 1.86 9.59 3.40
N ILE A 180 2.64 8.87 4.20
CA ILE A 180 3.51 7.78 3.72
C ILE A 180 2.88 6.43 4.09
N VAL A 181 2.75 5.56 3.11
CA VAL A 181 2.48 4.13 3.32
C VAL A 181 3.83 3.42 3.45
N MET A 182 4.03 2.76 4.57
CA MET A 182 5.19 1.92 4.84
C MET A 182 4.89 0.49 4.41
N ASP A 183 5.63 -0.07 3.44
CA ASP A 183 5.55 -1.49 3.09
C ASP A 183 6.82 -2.23 3.51
N PHE A 184 6.68 -3.21 4.38
CA PHE A 184 7.79 -4.01 4.89
C PHE A 184 8.52 -4.76 3.79
N SER A 185 7.79 -5.28 2.80
CA SER A 185 8.41 -6.07 1.73
C SER A 185 9.28 -5.23 0.80
N HIS A 186 8.83 -4.03 0.47
CA HIS A 186 9.61 -3.11 -0.37
C HIS A 186 10.86 -2.61 0.33
N ILE A 187 10.77 -2.33 1.64
CA ILE A 187 11.93 -1.93 2.45
C ILE A 187 12.97 -3.05 2.47
N VAL A 188 12.55 -4.29 2.79
CA VAL A 188 13.46 -5.44 2.85
C VAL A 188 14.04 -5.78 1.49
N ALA A 189 13.25 -5.78 0.43
CA ALA A 189 13.73 -6.08 -0.93
C ALA A 189 14.79 -5.08 -1.41
N SER A 190 14.71 -3.82 -0.97
CA SER A 190 15.72 -2.79 -1.26
C SER A 190 16.97 -2.88 -0.39
N GLY A 191 17.03 -3.83 0.53
CA GLY A 191 18.13 -3.97 1.51
C GLY A 191 18.00 -3.04 2.72
N GLY A 192 16.85 -2.39 2.89
CA GLY A 192 16.54 -1.52 4.02
C GLY A 192 16.06 -2.29 5.26
N ASN A 193 15.97 -1.58 6.38
CA ASN A 193 15.48 -2.10 7.65
C ASN A 193 14.18 -1.38 8.05
N PRO A 194 13.10 -2.10 8.39
CA PRO A 194 11.85 -1.49 8.84
C PRO A 194 11.98 -0.57 10.07
N VAL A 195 12.88 -0.87 11.02
CA VAL A 195 13.12 -0.03 12.20
C VAL A 195 13.73 1.32 11.79
N ASP A 196 14.77 1.29 10.95
CA ASP A 196 15.42 2.51 10.45
C ASP A 196 14.43 3.36 9.62
N PHE A 197 13.51 2.72 8.89
CA PHE A 197 12.46 3.40 8.17
C PHE A 197 11.49 4.13 9.11
N VAL A 198 11.09 3.48 10.20
CA VAL A 198 10.23 4.10 11.23
C VAL A 198 10.95 5.25 11.92
N GLU A 199 12.24 5.10 12.27
CA GLU A 199 13.02 6.18 12.87
C GLU A 199 13.12 7.41 11.96
N ARG A 200 13.19 7.19 10.65
CA ARG A 200 13.35 8.26 9.65
C ARG A 200 12.04 8.95 9.28
N PHE A 201 10.94 8.20 9.13
CA PHE A 201 9.68 8.70 8.57
C PHE A 201 8.49 8.63 9.53
N GLY A 202 8.71 8.24 10.79
CA GLY A 202 7.65 7.85 11.74
C GLY A 202 6.48 8.80 11.83
N ASP A 203 6.73 10.11 11.93
CA ASP A 203 5.68 11.14 12.04
C ASP A 203 4.80 11.25 10.77
N ARG A 204 5.25 10.68 9.68
CA ARG A 204 4.56 10.74 8.39
C ARG A 204 3.93 9.42 7.97
N ILE A 205 4.20 8.32 8.70
CA ILE A 205 3.60 7.01 8.42
C ILE A 205 2.12 7.04 8.79
N THR A 206 1.26 6.90 7.79
CA THR A 206 -0.20 6.95 7.95
C THR A 206 -0.86 5.58 7.80
N HIS A 207 -0.20 4.66 7.08
CA HIS A 207 -0.66 3.32 6.84
C HIS A 207 0.51 2.35 6.68
N VAL A 208 0.28 1.05 6.90
CA VAL A 208 1.33 0.04 6.85
C VAL A 208 0.84 -1.18 6.07
N HIS A 209 1.58 -1.55 5.02
CA HIS A 209 1.43 -2.80 4.30
C HIS A 209 2.37 -3.86 4.86
N LEU A 210 1.85 -5.07 5.00
CA LEU A 210 2.55 -6.21 5.59
C LEU A 210 2.61 -7.35 4.60
N ARG A 211 3.80 -7.58 4.09
CA ARG A 211 4.16 -8.66 3.18
C ARG A 211 5.61 -9.02 3.42
N ASP A 212 6.02 -10.28 3.20
CA ASP A 212 7.39 -10.70 3.42
C ASP A 212 8.22 -10.65 2.14
N ALA A 213 9.52 -10.51 2.33
CA ALA A 213 10.47 -10.32 1.23
C ALA A 213 11.85 -10.85 1.58
N VAL A 214 12.66 -11.04 0.54
CA VAL A 214 14.11 -11.18 0.64
C VAL A 214 14.80 -10.07 -0.18
N PRO A 215 15.95 -9.55 0.27
CA PRO A 215 16.66 -8.50 -0.45
C PRO A 215 17.26 -9.00 -1.76
N ALA A 216 17.59 -8.06 -2.65
CA ALA A 216 18.43 -8.33 -3.79
C ALA A 216 19.81 -8.84 -3.34
N THR A 217 20.38 -9.76 -4.11
CA THR A 217 21.72 -10.33 -3.88
C THR A 217 22.56 -10.17 -5.15
N GLU A 218 23.86 -10.48 -5.08
CA GLU A 218 24.73 -10.49 -6.28
C GLU A 218 24.23 -11.45 -7.37
N THR A 219 23.42 -12.45 -6.99
CA THR A 219 22.97 -13.53 -7.89
C THR A 219 21.50 -13.41 -8.31
N GLY A 220 20.74 -12.45 -7.77
CA GLY A 220 19.33 -12.28 -8.13
C GLY A 220 18.66 -11.04 -7.54
N PRO A 221 17.57 -10.62 -8.15
CA PRO A 221 16.77 -9.49 -7.66
C PRO A 221 16.11 -9.82 -6.32
N GLY A 222 15.74 -8.79 -5.56
CA GLY A 222 14.88 -8.92 -4.40
C GLY A 222 13.52 -9.54 -4.78
N ASN A 223 12.90 -10.22 -3.82
CA ASN A 223 11.58 -10.81 -4.01
C ASN A 223 10.63 -10.32 -2.92
N ILE A 224 9.60 -9.58 -3.30
CA ILE A 224 8.57 -9.03 -2.41
C ILE A 224 7.31 -9.91 -2.31
N ASN A 225 7.28 -11.06 -2.97
CA ASN A 225 6.06 -11.88 -3.13
C ASN A 225 6.13 -13.17 -2.29
N LEU A 226 6.49 -13.05 -1.02
CA LEU A 226 6.60 -14.17 -0.10
C LEU A 226 5.49 -14.14 0.96
N SER A 227 5.02 -15.32 1.35
CA SER A 227 4.16 -15.47 2.51
C SER A 227 4.89 -15.03 3.77
N ILE A 228 4.17 -14.41 4.71
CA ILE A 228 4.74 -13.96 5.99
C ILE A 228 5.38 -15.14 6.71
N GLY A 229 6.66 -14.98 7.08
CA GLY A 229 7.51 -15.98 7.71
C GLY A 229 8.40 -16.77 6.74
N ASN A 230 8.30 -16.53 5.42
CA ASN A 230 9.15 -17.18 4.41
C ASN A 230 10.24 -16.23 3.86
N GLY A 231 10.26 -14.98 4.29
CA GLY A 231 11.27 -13.99 3.93
C GLY A 231 12.17 -13.59 5.10
N GLN A 232 12.62 -12.34 5.09
CA GLN A 232 13.56 -11.78 6.06
C GLN A 232 13.01 -10.52 6.76
N ALA A 233 11.74 -10.19 6.60
CA ALA A 233 11.14 -9.04 7.27
C ALA A 233 11.04 -9.29 8.79
N ASP A 234 11.71 -8.45 9.59
CA ASP A 234 11.55 -8.47 11.05
C ASP A 234 10.29 -7.70 11.46
N PHE A 235 9.13 -8.38 11.33
CA PHE A 235 7.85 -7.81 11.71
C PHE A 235 7.80 -7.44 13.19
N ALA A 236 8.45 -8.22 14.06
CA ALA A 236 8.42 -7.98 15.49
C ALA A 236 9.15 -6.68 15.84
N ALA A 237 10.35 -6.47 15.31
CA ALA A 237 11.11 -5.24 15.54
C ALA A 237 10.42 -4.02 14.90
N GLY A 238 9.96 -4.11 13.64
CA GLY A 238 9.32 -3.00 12.95
C GLY A 238 7.98 -2.58 13.59
N LEU A 239 7.13 -3.55 13.98
CA LEU A 239 5.87 -3.26 14.70
C LEU A 239 6.13 -2.72 16.11
N SER A 240 7.23 -3.14 16.77
CA SER A 240 7.65 -2.53 18.04
C SER A 240 8.06 -1.07 17.84
N ALA A 241 8.88 -0.77 16.84
CA ALA A 241 9.30 0.60 16.54
C ALA A 241 8.09 1.52 16.25
N LEU A 242 7.12 1.05 15.45
CA LEU A 242 5.88 1.78 15.21
C LEU A 242 5.10 2.07 16.50
N ARG A 243 5.01 1.10 17.41
CA ARG A 243 4.36 1.29 18.72
C ARG A 243 5.11 2.30 19.58
N ASP A 244 6.44 2.23 19.59
CA ASP A 244 7.29 3.08 20.44
C ASP A 244 7.20 4.55 20.07
N ILE A 245 6.92 4.86 18.78
CA ILE A 245 6.58 6.22 18.32
C ILE A 245 5.10 6.59 18.51
N GLY A 246 4.27 5.70 19.07
CA GLY A 246 2.85 5.95 19.30
C GLY A 246 1.97 5.81 18.04
N TYR A 247 2.36 5.02 17.04
CA TYR A 247 1.57 4.80 15.84
C TYR A 247 0.19 4.22 16.15
N THR A 248 -0.87 4.94 15.77
CA THR A 248 -2.27 4.54 15.96
C THR A 248 -3.01 4.18 14.69
N GLY A 249 -2.32 4.23 13.53
CA GLY A 249 -2.89 3.91 12.23
C GLY A 249 -3.18 2.41 12.06
N HIS A 250 -3.54 2.02 10.84
CA HIS A 250 -3.95 0.65 10.51
C HIS A 250 -2.86 -0.09 9.74
N PHE A 251 -3.03 -1.40 9.70
CA PHE A 251 -2.16 -2.34 9.00
C PHE A 251 -2.99 -3.11 7.98
N SER A 252 -2.41 -3.46 6.84
CA SER A 252 -3.06 -4.29 5.83
C SER A 252 -2.14 -5.43 5.40
N LEU A 253 -2.66 -6.64 5.40
CA LEU A 253 -1.97 -7.75 4.73
C LEU A 253 -2.10 -7.56 3.21
N GLU A 254 -0.98 -7.43 2.53
CA GLU A 254 -0.94 -7.30 1.08
C GLU A 254 -0.20 -8.49 0.46
N LEU A 255 -0.90 -9.62 0.38
CA LEU A 255 -0.29 -10.92 0.10
C LEU A 255 -0.41 -11.31 -1.38
N GLU A 256 0.36 -10.69 -2.25
CA GLU A 256 0.51 -11.14 -3.64
C GLU A 256 1.36 -12.41 -3.79
N THR A 257 1.48 -13.18 -2.73
CA THR A 257 2.43 -14.27 -2.59
C THR A 257 2.42 -15.26 -3.76
N ARG A 258 3.62 -15.64 -4.22
CA ARG A 258 3.82 -16.59 -5.31
C ARG A 258 4.35 -17.94 -4.84
N ASP A 259 4.57 -18.09 -3.55
CA ASP A 259 5.07 -19.28 -2.87
C ASP A 259 3.96 -20.20 -2.35
N VAL A 260 2.70 -19.84 -2.60
CA VAL A 260 1.51 -20.66 -2.33
C VAL A 260 0.57 -20.67 -3.53
N THR A 261 -0.17 -21.75 -3.70
CA THR A 261 -1.21 -21.86 -4.74
C THR A 261 -2.42 -20.98 -4.41
N HIS A 262 -3.31 -20.78 -5.38
CA HIS A 262 -4.54 -20.03 -5.17
C HIS A 262 -5.44 -20.68 -4.10
N ASP A 263 -5.52 -22.02 -4.07
CA ASP A 263 -6.32 -22.75 -3.09
C ASP A 263 -5.76 -22.70 -1.67
N GLU A 264 -4.44 -22.56 -1.53
CA GLU A 264 -3.76 -22.43 -0.23
C GLU A 264 -3.77 -20.99 0.30
N ARG A 265 -4.01 -20.01 -0.55
CA ARG A 265 -3.92 -18.59 -0.21
C ARG A 265 -4.83 -18.16 0.95
N PRO A 266 -6.10 -18.59 1.05
CA PRO A 266 -6.93 -18.25 2.20
C PRO A 266 -6.34 -18.74 3.53
N ALA A 267 -5.80 -19.96 3.56
CA ALA A 267 -5.18 -20.51 4.77
C ALA A 267 -3.88 -19.76 5.14
N ALA A 268 -3.05 -19.42 4.12
CA ALA A 268 -1.84 -18.62 4.33
C ALA A 268 -2.17 -17.21 4.85
N THR A 269 -3.22 -16.56 4.31
CA THR A 269 -3.70 -15.25 4.76
C THR A 269 -4.21 -15.31 6.20
N ALA A 270 -4.98 -16.33 6.55
CA ALA A 270 -5.46 -16.52 7.92
C ALA A 270 -4.29 -16.72 8.91
N LYS A 271 -3.30 -17.53 8.54
CA LYS A 271 -2.08 -17.74 9.35
C LYS A 271 -1.30 -16.43 9.55
N ALA A 272 -1.12 -15.66 8.49
CA ALA A 272 -0.49 -14.34 8.56
C ALA A 272 -1.28 -13.39 9.48
N GLY A 273 -2.61 -13.37 9.36
CA GLY A 273 -3.49 -12.55 10.19
C GLY A 273 -3.38 -12.87 11.68
N ILE A 274 -3.29 -14.14 12.04
CA ILE A 274 -3.08 -14.58 13.44
C ILE A 274 -1.71 -14.08 13.92
N PHE A 275 -0.65 -14.38 13.19
CA PHE A 275 0.72 -14.00 13.56
C PHE A 275 0.88 -12.49 13.77
N ILE A 276 0.39 -11.68 12.83
CA ILE A 276 0.46 -10.22 12.95
C ILE A 276 -0.43 -9.69 14.07
N THR A 277 -1.60 -10.29 14.27
CA THR A 277 -2.48 -9.92 15.41
C THR A 277 -1.75 -10.11 16.74
N ASP A 278 -1.06 -11.22 16.93
CA ASP A 278 -0.29 -11.50 18.14
C ASP A 278 0.82 -10.47 18.36
N LEU A 279 1.54 -10.08 17.30
CA LEU A 279 2.59 -9.04 17.38
C LEU A 279 2.03 -7.64 17.71
N ILE A 280 0.83 -7.31 17.24
CA ILE A 280 0.19 -6.03 17.57
C ILE A 280 -0.31 -6.02 19.02
N GLN A 281 -0.88 -7.13 19.50
CA GLN A 281 -1.49 -7.23 20.82
C GLN A 281 -0.47 -7.46 21.95
N TYR A 282 0.54 -8.31 21.73
CA TYR A 282 1.48 -8.77 22.73
C TYR A 282 2.92 -8.40 22.35
N PRO A 283 3.45 -7.28 22.84
CA PRO A 283 4.85 -6.93 22.60
C PRO A 283 5.79 -7.98 23.20
N LEU A 284 6.89 -8.28 22.49
CA LEU A 284 7.90 -9.30 22.87
C LEU A 284 8.46 -9.18 24.29
N HIS A 285 8.37 -8.00 24.91
CA HIS A 285 8.81 -7.81 26.31
C HIS A 285 7.95 -8.55 27.35
N THR A 286 6.77 -9.05 26.98
CA THR A 286 5.88 -9.79 27.90
C THR A 286 6.19 -11.30 27.92
N ILE A 287 6.96 -11.82 26.94
CA ILE A 287 7.23 -13.26 26.82
C ILE A 287 8.48 -13.71 27.59
N GLN A 288 9.36 -12.79 27.97
CA GLN A 288 10.59 -13.12 28.73
C GLN A 288 10.40 -13.25 30.25
N GLY A 289 9.19 -13.07 30.78
CA GLY A 289 8.88 -13.13 32.20
C GLY A 289 8.17 -14.39 32.72
N ALA A 290 7.95 -15.39 31.85
CA ALA A 290 7.32 -16.66 32.22
C ALA A 290 8.31 -17.82 32.07
N SER A 291 9.30 -17.90 32.95
CA SER A 291 10.14 -19.10 33.14
C SER A 291 10.09 -19.53 34.59
#